data_e2a297efa8c2f9eccbfdc63239bf0d14
#
_entry.id   e2a297efa8c2f9eccbfdc63239bf0d14
#
_cell.length_a   1.000
_cell.length_b   1.000
_cell.length_c   1.000
_cell.angle_alpha   90.00
_cell.angle_beta   90.00
_cell.angle_gamma   90.00
#
_symmetry.space_group_name_H-M   'P 1'
#
loop_
_entity.id
_entity.type
_entity.pdbx_description
1 polymer ?
#
loop_
_entity_poly.entity_id
_entity_poly.type
_entity_poly.pdbx_seq_one_letter_code
_entity_poly.pdbx_strand_id
1 'polypeptide(L)'
;VLFRSEKFYAEFPKRMARVRAVLNRPLTLTEKIIYTHLYHQDAMKDFARGKDYIELRPDRAGTHDIGGPMAIIQFLTSKKERIALPAAMVCDHLVQANRGAIPDLKVADKGNWETYSFLRTVSGRYGFDFWPAGSGICHQVFLENYDFPGGMMLVTDSHTPTACGLGM
;
A
#
# COMPACT_ATOMS: atom_id res chain seq x y z
N VAL A 1 13.45 -0.46 3.53
CA VAL A 1 12.34 0.44 3.92
C VAL A 1 12.89 1.80 4.33
N LEU A 2 13.86 1.90 5.24
CA LEU A 2 14.45 3.14 5.77
C LEU A 2 14.95 4.10 4.68
N PHE A 3 15.72 3.64 3.71
CA PHE A 3 16.30 4.48 2.65
C PHE A 3 15.27 5.26 1.79
N ARG A 4 14.06 4.76 1.67
CA ARG A 4 13.03 5.43 0.84
C ARG A 4 12.25 6.49 1.62
N SER A 5 12.10 6.33 2.92
CA SER A 5 11.52 7.35 3.79
C SER A 5 12.45 8.56 3.97
N GLU A 6 13.77 8.37 4.00
CA GLU A 6 14.74 9.48 4.01
C GLU A 6 14.58 10.39 2.79
N LYS A 7 14.50 9.79 1.58
CA LYS A 7 14.26 10.56 0.35
C LYS A 7 12.92 11.30 0.40
N PHE A 8 11.88 10.64 0.89
CA PHE A 8 10.56 11.27 1.07
C PHE A 8 10.66 12.50 1.98
N TYR A 9 11.27 12.37 3.16
CA TYR A 9 11.39 13.47 4.10
C TYR A 9 12.32 14.59 3.62
N ALA A 10 13.29 14.31 2.80
CA ALA A 10 14.13 15.34 2.16
C ALA A 10 13.33 16.20 1.15
N GLU A 11 12.34 15.62 0.47
CA GLU A 11 11.52 16.30 -0.52
C GLU A 11 10.19 16.87 0.05
N PHE A 12 9.68 16.31 1.12
CA PHE A 12 8.37 16.67 1.68
C PHE A 12 8.25 18.17 2.05
N PRO A 13 9.23 18.82 2.70
CA PRO A 13 9.14 20.24 3.00
C PRO A 13 9.01 21.11 1.76
N LYS A 14 9.71 20.76 0.67
CA LYS A 14 9.63 21.49 -0.61
C LYS A 14 8.26 21.36 -1.24
N ARG A 15 7.69 20.14 -1.25
CA ARG A 15 6.33 19.89 -1.72
C ARG A 15 5.32 20.68 -0.87
N MET A 16 5.45 20.65 0.44
CA MET A 16 4.58 21.39 1.37
C MET A 16 4.67 22.90 1.19
N ALA A 17 5.85 23.46 0.92
CA ALA A 17 5.99 24.88 0.63
C ALA A 17 5.19 25.28 -0.62
N ARG A 18 5.25 24.45 -1.68
CA ARG A 18 4.46 24.66 -2.91
C ARG A 18 2.95 24.59 -2.61
N VAL A 19 2.50 23.57 -1.88
CA VAL A 19 1.08 23.43 -1.50
C VAL A 19 0.58 24.65 -0.74
N ARG A 20 1.35 25.12 0.25
CA ARG A 20 1.00 26.32 1.03
C ARG A 20 0.94 27.58 0.18
N ALA A 21 1.84 27.74 -0.77
CA ALA A 21 1.87 28.89 -1.68
C ALA A 21 0.63 28.94 -2.58
N VAL A 22 0.15 27.78 -3.05
CA VAL A 22 -1.03 27.70 -3.92
C VAL A 22 -2.33 27.87 -3.14
N LEU A 23 -2.47 27.18 -2.00
CA LEU A 23 -3.74 27.13 -1.26
C LEU A 23 -3.93 28.31 -0.30
N ASN A 24 -2.84 28.88 0.19
CA ASN A 24 -2.81 30.04 1.09
C ASN A 24 -3.83 29.98 2.25
N ARG A 25 -4.00 28.80 2.85
CA ARG A 25 -4.89 28.54 3.99
C ARG A 25 -4.33 27.45 4.90
N PRO A 26 -4.81 27.31 6.15
CA PRO A 26 -4.51 26.17 7.00
C PRO A 26 -4.93 24.85 6.34
N LEU A 27 -4.15 23.79 6.56
CA LEU A 27 -4.36 22.47 5.99
C LEU A 27 -4.44 21.43 7.09
N THR A 28 -5.37 20.49 6.96
CA THR A 28 -5.43 19.27 7.77
C THR A 28 -4.27 18.34 7.39
N LEU A 29 -3.99 17.32 8.22
CA LEU A 29 -2.98 16.32 7.90
C LEU A 29 -3.34 15.59 6.60
N THR A 30 -4.59 15.18 6.44
CA THR A 30 -5.08 14.52 5.22
C THR A 30 -4.86 15.36 3.97
N GLU A 31 -5.17 16.65 4.02
CA GLU A 31 -4.90 17.54 2.90
C GLU A 31 -3.41 17.66 2.59
N LYS A 32 -2.56 17.76 3.61
CA LYS A 32 -1.10 17.77 3.41
C LYS A 32 -0.62 16.52 2.69
N ILE A 33 -1.12 15.34 3.07
CA ILE A 33 -0.78 14.07 2.42
C ILE A 33 -1.30 14.07 0.98
N ILE A 34 -2.59 14.34 0.76
CA ILE A 34 -3.21 14.30 -0.58
C ILE A 34 -2.50 15.27 -1.54
N TYR A 35 -2.33 16.53 -1.16
CA TYR A 35 -1.73 17.53 -2.05
C TYR A 35 -0.25 17.28 -2.35
N THR A 36 0.49 16.68 -1.42
CA THR A 36 1.90 16.31 -1.68
C THR A 36 2.04 15.08 -2.56
N HIS A 37 0.97 14.29 -2.73
CA HIS A 37 0.92 13.10 -3.58
C HIS A 37 0.16 13.28 -4.89
N LEU A 38 -0.23 14.51 -5.25
CA LEU A 38 -0.81 14.76 -6.57
C LEU A 38 0.14 14.31 -7.67
N TYR A 39 -0.39 13.58 -8.65
CA TYR A 39 0.38 13.12 -9.80
C TYR A 39 0.81 14.30 -10.66
N HIS A 40 -0.12 15.22 -10.95
CA HIS A 40 0.10 16.45 -11.70
C HIS A 40 0.26 17.65 -10.75
N GLN A 41 1.47 17.86 -10.25
CA GLN A 41 1.80 18.95 -9.31
C GLN A 41 1.59 20.35 -9.93
N ASP A 42 1.70 20.47 -11.25
CA ASP A 42 1.57 21.74 -11.97
C ASP A 42 0.10 22.14 -12.15
N ALA A 43 -0.83 21.19 -12.06
CA ALA A 43 -2.27 21.41 -12.11
C ALA A 43 -2.89 21.63 -10.73
N MET A 44 -2.09 21.88 -9.70
CA MET A 44 -2.57 22.08 -8.34
C MET A 44 -3.43 23.33 -8.23
N LYS A 45 -4.62 23.17 -7.66
CA LYS A 45 -5.59 24.22 -7.31
C LYS A 45 -6.26 23.87 -5.98
N ASP A 46 -7.08 24.72 -5.45
CA ASP A 46 -7.97 24.36 -4.34
C ASP A 46 -9.12 23.49 -4.89
N PHE A 47 -8.98 22.18 -4.75
CA PHE A 47 -9.95 21.21 -5.25
C PHE A 47 -11.20 21.19 -4.38
N ALA A 48 -12.37 21.29 -5.01
CA ALA A 48 -13.65 21.25 -4.33
C ALA A 48 -14.00 19.81 -3.90
N ARG A 49 -14.08 19.60 -2.58
CA ARG A 49 -14.43 18.30 -2.00
C ARG A 49 -15.78 17.79 -2.51
N GLY A 50 -15.82 16.55 -2.97
CA GLY A 50 -17.03 15.91 -3.51
C GLY A 50 -17.41 16.33 -4.92
N LYS A 51 -16.62 17.17 -5.58
CA LYS A 51 -16.86 17.65 -6.96
C LYS A 51 -15.69 17.38 -7.89
N ASP A 52 -14.47 17.69 -7.44
CA ASP A 52 -13.28 17.54 -8.28
C ASP A 52 -12.70 16.12 -8.16
N TYR A 53 -12.18 15.61 -9.26
CA TYR A 53 -11.37 14.39 -9.31
C TYR A 53 -9.90 14.76 -9.30
N ILE A 54 -9.09 13.95 -8.63
CA ILE A 54 -7.65 14.12 -8.53
C ILE A 54 -6.93 12.82 -8.85
N GLU A 55 -5.77 12.93 -9.46
CA GLU A 55 -4.87 11.79 -9.66
C GLU A 55 -3.77 11.81 -8.62
N LEU A 56 -3.57 10.66 -7.98
CA LEU A 56 -2.61 10.51 -6.89
C LEU A 56 -1.51 9.52 -7.26
N ARG A 57 -0.31 9.77 -6.74
CA ARG A 57 0.84 8.87 -6.86
C ARG A 57 1.21 8.37 -5.46
N PRO A 58 0.75 7.19 -5.06
CA PRO A 58 1.10 6.62 -3.76
C PRO A 58 2.59 6.26 -3.69
N ASP A 59 3.12 6.19 -2.48
CA ASP A 59 4.50 5.78 -2.22
C ASP A 59 4.65 4.27 -2.21
N ARG A 60 3.58 3.56 -1.83
CA ARG A 60 3.55 2.12 -1.63
C ARG A 60 2.23 1.51 -2.05
N ALA A 61 2.26 0.21 -2.30
CA ALA A 61 1.05 -0.59 -2.48
C ALA A 61 1.12 -1.87 -1.66
N GLY A 62 -0.04 -2.40 -1.32
CA GLY A 62 -0.17 -3.65 -0.62
C GLY A 62 -1.36 -4.45 -1.11
N THR A 63 -1.27 -5.75 -0.97
CA THR A 63 -2.38 -6.65 -1.27
C THR A 63 -2.30 -7.90 -0.40
N HIS A 64 -3.40 -8.64 -0.32
CA HIS A 64 -3.50 -9.85 0.47
C HIS A 64 -4.00 -11.02 -0.39
N ASP A 65 -4.05 -12.22 0.19
CA ASP A 65 -4.30 -13.47 -0.54
C ASP A 65 -5.72 -13.65 -1.10
N ILE A 66 -6.70 -12.83 -0.70
CA ILE A 66 -8.04 -12.83 -1.31
C ILE A 66 -8.10 -11.81 -2.45
N GLY A 67 -7.79 -10.54 -2.20
CA GLY A 67 -7.85 -9.48 -3.22
C GLY A 67 -6.66 -9.51 -4.19
N GLY A 68 -5.54 -10.03 -3.74
CA GLY A 68 -4.28 -10.08 -4.48
C GLY A 68 -4.35 -10.79 -5.82
N PRO A 69 -4.91 -11.99 -5.93
CA PRO A 69 -4.98 -12.70 -7.21
C PRO A 69 -5.64 -11.86 -8.31
N MET A 70 -6.75 -11.19 -8.02
CA MET A 70 -7.43 -10.32 -8.98
C MET A 70 -6.59 -9.10 -9.36
N ALA A 71 -6.01 -8.41 -8.37
CA ALA A 71 -5.15 -7.26 -8.61
C ALA A 71 -3.90 -7.64 -9.44
N ILE A 72 -3.32 -8.80 -9.16
CA ILE A 72 -2.18 -9.32 -9.91
C ILE A 72 -2.57 -9.69 -11.35
N ILE A 73 -3.71 -10.34 -11.58
CA ILE A 73 -4.18 -10.63 -12.93
C ILE A 73 -4.36 -9.34 -13.73
N GLN A 74 -4.94 -8.31 -13.14
CA GLN A 74 -5.05 -6.99 -13.78
C GLN A 74 -3.67 -6.38 -14.06
N PHE A 75 -2.73 -6.49 -13.13
CA PHE A 75 -1.36 -6.04 -13.36
C PHE A 75 -0.70 -6.80 -14.52
N LEU A 76 -0.85 -8.12 -14.58
CA LEU A 76 -0.30 -8.95 -15.67
C LEU A 76 -0.83 -8.54 -17.05
N THR A 77 -2.11 -8.15 -17.13
CA THR A 77 -2.68 -7.66 -18.40
C THR A 77 -2.04 -6.35 -18.88
N SER A 78 -1.44 -5.58 -17.97
CA SER A 78 -0.70 -4.35 -18.32
C SER A 78 0.62 -4.59 -19.05
N LYS A 79 1.10 -5.85 -19.09
CA LYS A 79 2.37 -6.28 -19.70
C LYS A 79 3.61 -5.55 -19.17
N LYS A 80 3.56 -5.02 -17.95
CA LYS A 80 4.70 -4.38 -17.31
C LYS A 80 5.68 -5.45 -16.81
N GLU A 81 6.96 -5.16 -16.93
CA GLU A 81 8.03 -6.09 -16.51
C GLU A 81 8.26 -6.11 -15.00
N ARG A 82 7.94 -5.00 -14.33
CA ARG A 82 8.09 -4.82 -12.88
C ARG A 82 7.04 -3.86 -12.33
N ILE A 83 6.80 -3.95 -11.03
CA ILE A 83 5.99 -2.97 -10.30
C ILE A 83 6.65 -1.58 -10.32
N ALA A 84 5.82 -0.54 -10.35
CA ALA A 84 6.29 0.85 -10.43
C ALA A 84 6.73 1.43 -9.08
N LEU A 85 6.23 0.88 -7.99
CA LEU A 85 6.50 1.33 -6.61
C LEU A 85 6.66 0.11 -5.69
N PRO A 86 7.25 0.29 -4.50
CA PRO A 86 7.36 -0.79 -3.53
C PRO A 86 5.98 -1.34 -3.19
N ALA A 87 5.83 -2.64 -3.30
CA ALA A 87 4.58 -3.31 -2.96
C ALA A 87 4.84 -4.62 -2.23
N ALA A 88 3.90 -4.99 -1.36
CA ALA A 88 3.96 -6.24 -0.63
C ALA A 88 2.69 -7.06 -0.81
N MET A 89 2.87 -8.37 -0.77
CA MET A 89 1.84 -9.39 -0.79
C MET A 89 1.85 -10.11 0.55
N VAL A 90 0.76 -10.05 1.31
CA VAL A 90 0.64 -10.69 2.62
C VAL A 90 -0.45 -11.77 2.58
N CYS A 91 -0.11 -13.00 2.98
CA CYS A 91 -1.06 -14.10 3.03
C CYS A 91 -1.58 -14.31 4.46
N ASP A 92 -2.78 -13.80 4.75
CA ASP A 92 -3.35 -13.85 6.10
C ASP A 92 -4.85 -14.18 6.17
N HIS A 93 -5.62 -13.87 5.11
CA HIS A 93 -7.08 -14.05 5.12
C HIS A 93 -7.53 -15.51 4.96
N LEU A 94 -6.72 -16.37 4.33
CA LEU A 94 -7.06 -17.77 4.11
C LEU A 94 -6.64 -18.68 5.26
N VAL A 95 -6.10 -18.14 6.34
CA VAL A 95 -5.77 -18.85 7.58
C VAL A 95 -6.94 -18.74 8.55
N GLN A 96 -7.49 -19.86 8.98
CA GLN A 96 -8.58 -19.89 9.96
C GLN A 96 -8.01 -20.13 11.36
N ALA A 97 -8.33 -19.25 12.31
CA ALA A 97 -7.93 -19.38 13.71
C ALA A 97 -8.88 -20.33 14.46
N ASN A 98 -8.73 -21.65 14.25
CA ASN A 98 -9.62 -22.67 14.78
C ASN A 98 -8.97 -23.54 15.88
N ARG A 99 -7.77 -24.06 15.66
CA ARG A 99 -7.11 -25.01 16.53
C ARG A 99 -5.77 -24.52 17.09
N GLY A 100 -5.24 -23.44 16.53
CA GLY A 100 -3.95 -22.88 16.87
C GLY A 100 -3.00 -22.78 15.67
N ALA A 101 -1.91 -22.04 15.82
CA ALA A 101 -1.04 -21.64 14.71
C ALA A 101 -0.57 -22.81 13.82
N ILE A 102 0.03 -23.84 14.41
CA ILE A 102 0.64 -24.94 13.65
C ILE A 102 -0.39 -25.76 12.85
N PRO A 103 -1.49 -26.28 13.45
CA PRO A 103 -2.47 -27.07 12.70
C PRO A 103 -3.21 -26.23 11.65
N ASP A 104 -3.53 -24.97 11.96
CA ASP A 104 -4.30 -24.12 11.07
C ASP A 104 -3.47 -23.67 9.85
N LEU A 105 -2.17 -23.39 10.03
CA LEU A 105 -1.24 -23.14 8.93
C LEU A 105 -1.10 -24.35 8.00
N LYS A 106 -0.99 -25.56 8.55
CA LYS A 106 -0.93 -26.78 7.70
C LYS A 106 -2.19 -26.97 6.86
N VAL A 107 -3.36 -26.66 7.43
CA VAL A 107 -4.64 -26.72 6.69
C VAL A 107 -4.67 -25.65 5.61
N ALA A 108 -4.28 -24.42 5.93
CA ALA A 108 -4.25 -23.30 5.00
C ALA A 108 -3.30 -23.56 3.82
N ASP A 109 -2.07 -24.00 4.10
CA ASP A 109 -1.05 -24.30 3.08
C ASP A 109 -1.52 -25.43 2.14
N LYS A 110 -2.12 -26.48 2.68
CA LYS A 110 -2.64 -27.59 1.88
C LYS A 110 -3.85 -27.17 1.04
N GLY A 111 -4.79 -26.43 1.64
CA GLY A 111 -6.04 -26.04 0.99
C GLY A 111 -5.88 -24.93 -0.05
N ASN A 112 -4.89 -24.06 0.14
CA ASN A 112 -4.69 -22.87 -0.69
C ASN A 112 -3.33 -22.85 -1.39
N TRP A 113 -2.68 -24.01 -1.56
CA TRP A 113 -1.33 -24.11 -2.11
C TRP A 113 -1.19 -23.46 -3.48
N GLU A 114 -2.21 -23.58 -4.32
CA GLU A 114 -2.23 -23.02 -5.67
C GLU A 114 -2.19 -21.49 -5.61
N THR A 115 -3.06 -20.87 -4.79
CA THR A 115 -3.08 -19.42 -4.57
C THR A 115 -1.74 -18.94 -4.02
N TYR A 116 -1.23 -19.57 -2.97
CA TYR A 116 0.04 -19.18 -2.36
C TYR A 116 1.23 -19.35 -3.29
N SER A 117 1.25 -20.43 -4.08
CA SER A 117 2.28 -20.66 -5.09
C SER A 117 2.24 -19.62 -6.20
N PHE A 118 1.05 -19.28 -6.70
CA PHE A 118 0.86 -18.21 -7.68
C PHE A 118 1.38 -16.88 -7.15
N LEU A 119 0.92 -16.46 -5.96
CA LEU A 119 1.31 -15.18 -5.36
C LEU A 119 2.81 -15.11 -5.08
N ARG A 120 3.42 -16.17 -4.59
CA ARG A 120 4.87 -16.27 -4.36
C ARG A 120 5.65 -16.13 -5.67
N THR A 121 5.23 -16.85 -6.71
CA THR A 121 5.91 -16.85 -8.01
C THR A 121 5.85 -15.47 -8.67
N VAL A 122 4.67 -14.85 -8.66
CA VAL A 122 4.47 -13.50 -9.20
C VAL A 122 5.26 -12.47 -8.41
N SER A 123 5.26 -12.57 -7.08
CA SER A 123 6.03 -11.67 -6.22
C SER A 123 7.51 -11.69 -6.57
N GLY A 124 8.10 -12.87 -6.68
CA GLY A 124 9.50 -13.03 -7.09
C GLY A 124 9.79 -12.52 -8.49
N ARG A 125 8.86 -12.74 -9.45
CA ARG A 125 9.04 -12.33 -10.85
C ARG A 125 8.98 -10.81 -11.05
N TYR A 126 8.06 -10.12 -10.34
CA TYR A 126 7.75 -8.72 -10.60
C TYR A 126 8.24 -7.75 -9.53
N GLY A 127 8.79 -8.27 -8.42
CA GLY A 127 9.47 -7.48 -7.39
C GLY A 127 8.56 -7.05 -6.23
N PHE A 128 7.48 -7.80 -5.96
CA PHE A 128 6.74 -7.64 -4.70
C PHE A 128 7.51 -8.29 -3.54
N ASP A 129 7.45 -7.71 -2.36
CA ASP A 129 7.81 -8.41 -1.14
C ASP A 129 6.72 -9.45 -0.82
N PHE A 130 7.13 -10.68 -0.48
CA PHE A 130 6.19 -11.76 -0.21
C PHE A 130 6.23 -12.17 1.26
N TRP A 131 5.09 -12.08 1.92
CA TRP A 131 4.86 -12.49 3.31
C TRP A 131 3.96 -13.73 3.31
N PRO A 132 4.50 -14.91 3.60
CA PRO A 132 3.75 -16.16 3.55
C PRO A 132 2.71 -16.24 4.65
N ALA A 133 1.78 -17.20 4.55
CA ALA A 133 0.81 -17.50 5.58
C ALA A 133 1.52 -17.72 6.94
N GLY A 134 0.98 -17.09 7.99
CA GLY A 134 1.58 -17.12 9.33
C GLY A 134 2.55 -15.98 9.63
N SER A 135 2.83 -15.08 8.70
CA SER A 135 3.67 -13.90 8.94
C SER A 135 3.00 -12.84 9.83
N GLY A 136 1.69 -12.85 9.93
CA GLY A 136 0.89 -11.89 10.66
C GLY A 136 -0.26 -11.35 9.82
N ILE A 137 -1.11 -10.56 10.45
CA ILE A 137 -2.25 -9.91 9.78
C ILE A 137 -1.74 -8.80 8.85
N CYS A 138 -2.28 -8.69 7.64
CA CYS A 138 -1.72 -7.83 6.58
C CYS A 138 -1.60 -6.37 7.01
N HIS A 139 -2.62 -5.78 7.61
CA HIS A 139 -2.58 -4.38 8.03
C HIS A 139 -1.56 -4.13 9.15
N GLN A 140 -1.28 -5.12 10.00
CA GLN A 140 -0.23 -5.03 11.01
C GLN A 140 1.17 -5.15 10.39
N VAL A 141 1.33 -6.09 9.45
CA VAL A 141 2.58 -6.23 8.70
C VAL A 141 2.90 -4.94 7.93
N PHE A 142 1.90 -4.31 7.31
CA PHE A 142 2.09 -3.02 6.63
C PHE A 142 2.47 -1.91 7.61
N LEU A 143 1.71 -1.76 8.71
CA LEU A 143 1.97 -0.75 9.74
C LEU A 143 3.40 -0.82 10.28
N GLU A 144 3.88 -2.03 10.58
CA GLU A 144 5.18 -2.24 11.21
C GLU A 144 6.37 -2.13 10.24
N ASN A 145 6.16 -2.45 8.96
CA ASN A 145 7.28 -2.60 8.02
C ASN A 145 7.28 -1.61 6.86
N TYR A 146 6.14 -1.02 6.52
CA TYR A 146 5.99 -0.19 5.30
C TYR A 146 5.50 1.22 5.58
N ASP A 147 4.73 1.42 6.64
CA ASP A 147 4.11 2.70 6.92
C ASP A 147 5.09 3.72 7.51
N PHE A 148 4.84 4.98 7.20
CA PHE A 148 5.59 6.10 7.75
C PHE A 148 4.74 7.38 7.72
N PRO A 149 4.87 8.28 8.71
CA PRO A 149 4.07 9.50 8.76
C PRO A 149 4.20 10.36 7.51
N GLY A 150 3.08 10.80 6.98
CA GLY A 150 3.03 11.66 5.79
C GLY A 150 3.05 10.91 4.46
N GLY A 151 3.27 9.59 4.46
CA GLY A 151 3.23 8.75 3.27
C GLY A 151 1.81 8.47 2.79
N MET A 152 1.70 7.83 1.63
CA MET A 152 0.44 7.35 1.07
C MET A 152 0.60 5.91 0.57
N MET A 153 -0.27 5.01 1.03
CA MET A 153 -0.29 3.61 0.61
C MET A 153 -1.66 3.23 0.03
N LEU A 154 -1.64 2.46 -1.06
CA LEU A 154 -2.84 1.87 -1.65
C LEU A 154 -2.87 0.37 -1.32
N VAL A 155 -3.94 -0.09 -0.69
CA VAL A 155 -4.07 -1.49 -0.25
C VAL A 155 -5.43 -2.07 -0.64
N THR A 156 -5.49 -3.37 -0.89
CA THR A 156 -6.74 -4.07 -1.19
C THR A 156 -7.53 -4.47 0.06
N ASP A 157 -6.98 -4.28 1.24
CA ASP A 157 -7.59 -4.62 2.53
C ASP A 157 -8.40 -3.46 3.12
N SER A 158 -9.61 -3.74 3.61
CA SER A 158 -10.53 -2.74 4.16
C SER A 158 -10.15 -2.24 5.56
N HIS A 159 -9.31 -2.96 6.30
CA HIS A 159 -8.88 -2.61 7.66
C HIS A 159 -7.51 -1.93 7.72
N THR A 160 -6.75 -1.96 6.63
CA THR A 160 -5.44 -1.28 6.55
C THR A 160 -5.51 0.25 6.79
N PRO A 161 -6.67 0.96 6.57
CA PRO A 161 -6.78 2.35 7.01
C PRO A 161 -6.50 2.63 8.49
N THR A 162 -6.36 1.60 9.33
CA THR A 162 -5.83 1.74 10.69
C THR A 162 -4.44 2.40 10.72
N ALA A 163 -3.67 2.31 9.64
CA ALA A 163 -2.40 3.03 9.43
C ALA A 163 -2.54 4.56 9.56
N CYS A 164 -3.75 5.11 9.40
CA CYS A 164 -4.04 6.52 9.67
C CYS A 164 -3.65 6.94 11.10
N GLY A 165 -3.64 6.00 12.07
CA GLY A 165 -3.14 6.25 13.42
C GLY A 165 -1.66 6.63 13.47
N LEU A 166 -0.86 6.20 12.48
CA LEU A 166 0.53 6.59 12.31
C LEU A 166 0.68 7.88 11.48
N GLY A 167 -0.37 8.32 10.79
CA GLY A 167 -0.35 9.48 9.91
C GLY A 167 0.05 9.17 8.47
N MET A 168 -0.28 7.94 8.00
CA MET A 168 -0.11 7.51 6.61
C MET A 168 -1.45 7.38 5.91
#